data_2c231909c127c6e66b88ef718b0a7812
#
_entry.id   2c231909c127c6e66b88ef718b0a7812
#
_cell.length_a   1.000
_cell.length_b   1.000
_cell.length_c   1.000
_cell.angle_alpha   90.00
_cell.angle_beta   90.00
_cell.angle_gamma   90.00
#
_symmetry.space_group_name_H-M   'P 1'
#
loop_
_entity.id
_entity.type
_entity.pdbx_description
1 polymer ?
#
loop_
_entity_poly.entity_id
_entity_poly.type
_entity_poly.pdbx_seq_one_letter_code
_entity_poly.pdbx_strand_id
1 'polypeptide(L)'
;MYDFPEVQASTKAILGALSNTFTKLGDASQPAFPESSIHADLMRMWKDDSTLFSQSCGLPFVEDLHDYVDIVATLKWTGISDERGWYRTVIVAREELGVASLSEVGGMQPVITNQQSLSGWCSLGVALSDIGADASYVLPFVESEGHAKSLQFLQDKRADFASIDPGTFQLLQRHRPALTSGLRVIGHGPHVPATPLHVSKVRTAEFAVLQGAVLEVFSRPELASARADIGIDGAVAMSPSDYSLIPGLVARAHAVLPRR
;
A
#
# COMPACT_ATOMS: atom_id res chain seq x y z
N MET A 1 -1.32 6.89 -1.56
CA MET A 1 -1.30 5.74 -2.47
C MET A 1 -2.62 5.57 -3.21
N TYR A 2 -3.76 5.80 -2.57
CA TYR A 2 -5.10 5.62 -3.15
C TYR A 2 -5.82 6.92 -3.53
N ASP A 3 -5.12 8.06 -3.50
CA ASP A 3 -5.67 9.37 -3.86
C ASP A 3 -5.57 9.59 -5.38
N PHE A 4 -6.44 8.88 -6.10
CA PHE A 4 -6.61 9.10 -7.52
C PHE A 4 -7.64 10.20 -7.78
N PRO A 5 -7.45 11.06 -8.80
CA PRO A 5 -8.41 12.10 -9.15
C PRO A 5 -9.85 11.59 -9.28
N GLU A 6 -10.02 10.36 -9.77
CA GLU A 6 -11.32 9.73 -10.01
C GLU A 6 -12.11 9.44 -8.73
N VAL A 7 -11.43 9.22 -7.59
CA VAL A 7 -12.03 8.92 -6.28
C VAL A 7 -11.74 10.00 -5.24
N GLN A 8 -11.16 11.13 -5.64
CA GLN A 8 -10.74 12.18 -4.72
C GLN A 8 -11.90 12.80 -3.93
N ALA A 9 -13.08 12.93 -4.54
CA ALA A 9 -14.27 13.42 -3.82
C ALA A 9 -14.64 12.50 -2.65
N SER A 10 -14.59 11.20 -2.85
CA SER A 10 -14.88 10.18 -1.84
C SER A 10 -13.80 10.14 -0.77
N THR A 11 -12.54 10.25 -1.16
CA THR A 11 -11.40 10.35 -0.21
C THR A 11 -11.55 11.60 0.67
N LYS A 12 -11.86 12.76 0.08
CA LYS A 12 -12.11 14.02 0.82
C LYS A 12 -13.28 13.92 1.79
N ALA A 13 -14.37 13.23 1.40
CA ALA A 13 -15.52 13.02 2.28
C ALA A 13 -15.14 12.24 3.55
N ILE A 14 -14.38 11.15 3.40
CA ILE A 14 -13.91 10.34 4.54
C ILE A 14 -12.93 11.13 5.39
N LEU A 15 -11.92 11.79 4.79
CA LEU A 15 -10.95 12.60 5.53
C LEU A 15 -11.61 13.78 6.25
N GLY A 16 -12.62 14.42 5.65
CA GLY A 16 -13.40 15.48 6.29
C GLY A 16 -14.19 14.97 7.51
N ALA A 17 -14.76 13.78 7.42
CA ALA A 17 -15.46 13.15 8.55
C ALA A 17 -14.47 12.82 9.70
N LEU A 18 -13.28 12.30 9.38
CA LEU A 18 -12.21 12.05 10.36
C LEU A 18 -11.76 13.36 11.03
N SER A 19 -11.44 14.38 10.24
CA SER A 19 -11.03 15.69 10.76
C SER A 19 -12.08 16.31 11.71
N ASN A 20 -13.35 16.28 11.30
CA ASN A 20 -14.44 16.77 12.14
C ASN A 20 -14.57 15.98 13.46
N THR A 21 -14.31 14.67 13.41
CA THR A 21 -14.37 13.81 14.61
C THR A 21 -13.18 14.11 15.52
N PHE A 22 -11.97 14.21 14.99
CA PHE A 22 -10.77 14.53 15.77
C PHE A 22 -10.83 15.93 16.39
N THR A 23 -11.37 16.92 15.69
CA THR A 23 -11.59 18.28 16.24
C THR A 23 -12.48 18.26 17.49
N LYS A 24 -13.54 17.42 17.48
CA LYS A 24 -14.41 17.24 18.67
C LYS A 24 -13.71 16.56 19.84
N LEU A 25 -12.65 15.82 19.58
CA LEU A 25 -11.81 15.18 20.60
C LEU A 25 -10.65 16.06 21.08
N GLY A 26 -10.55 17.29 20.59
CA GLY A 26 -9.49 18.25 20.96
C GLY A 26 -8.25 18.18 20.06
N ASP A 27 -8.23 17.25 19.11
CA ASP A 27 -7.15 17.12 18.14
C ASP A 27 -7.57 17.72 16.79
N ALA A 28 -7.26 18.99 16.57
CA ALA A 28 -7.62 19.69 15.34
C ALA A 28 -6.57 19.50 14.25
N SER A 29 -7.02 18.97 13.11
CA SER A 29 -6.20 18.91 11.89
C SER A 29 -7.08 19.17 10.67
N GLN A 30 -6.50 19.76 9.63
CA GLN A 30 -7.17 19.91 8.35
C GLN A 30 -6.71 18.82 7.40
N PRO A 31 -7.63 18.23 6.60
CA PRO A 31 -7.24 17.26 5.58
C PRO A 31 -6.29 17.92 4.57
N ALA A 32 -5.14 17.31 4.38
CA ALA A 32 -4.17 17.70 3.37
C ALA A 32 -3.76 16.48 2.56
N PHE A 33 -3.46 16.71 1.29
CA PHE A 33 -2.90 15.69 0.41
C PHE A 33 -1.43 16.02 0.18
N PRO A 34 -0.54 15.01 0.20
CA PRO A 34 0.86 15.26 -0.06
C PRO A 34 1.03 15.78 -1.50
N GLU A 35 1.83 16.83 -1.66
CA GLU A 35 2.16 17.38 -2.97
C GLU A 35 3.12 16.51 -3.78
N SER A 36 3.81 15.60 -3.10
CA SER A 36 4.81 14.71 -3.66
C SER A 36 4.54 13.25 -3.29
N SER A 37 4.84 12.34 -4.21
CA SER A 37 4.90 10.89 -3.96
C SER A 37 6.31 10.39 -3.68
N ILE A 38 7.30 11.28 -3.65
CA ILE A 38 8.70 10.94 -3.38
C ILE A 38 8.82 10.46 -1.93
N HIS A 39 9.48 9.33 -1.71
CA HIS A 39 9.58 8.70 -0.40
C HIS A 39 10.12 9.64 0.69
N ALA A 40 11.18 10.41 0.39
CA ALA A 40 11.77 11.34 1.35
C ALA A 40 10.80 12.46 1.80
N ASP A 41 9.94 12.94 0.91
CA ASP A 41 8.94 13.97 1.22
C ASP A 41 7.81 13.37 2.07
N LEU A 42 7.36 12.16 1.74
CA LEU A 42 6.37 11.42 2.54
C LEU A 42 6.91 11.13 3.94
N MET A 43 8.16 10.71 4.07
CA MET A 43 8.81 10.46 5.37
C MET A 43 8.86 11.71 6.25
N ARG A 44 9.15 12.89 5.66
CA ARG A 44 9.09 14.17 6.40
C ARG A 44 7.68 14.46 6.90
N MET A 45 6.68 14.32 6.03
CA MET A 45 5.28 14.54 6.39
C MET A 45 4.81 13.58 7.49
N TRP A 46 5.14 12.29 7.38
CA TRP A 46 4.71 11.29 8.36
C TRP A 46 5.37 11.46 9.73
N LYS A 47 6.58 12.03 9.79
CA LYS A 47 7.31 12.33 11.05
C LYS A 47 6.99 13.70 11.63
N ASP A 48 6.23 14.52 10.91
CA ASP A 48 5.84 15.87 11.36
C ASP A 48 4.74 15.78 12.41
N ASP A 49 4.97 16.39 13.57
CA ASP A 49 4.03 16.41 14.69
C ASP A 49 2.68 17.07 14.35
N SER A 50 2.64 17.92 13.34
CA SER A 50 1.41 18.54 12.82
C SER A 50 0.55 17.58 11.99
N THR A 51 1.11 16.44 11.55
CA THR A 51 0.38 15.40 10.81
C THR A 51 -0.31 14.46 11.78
N LEU A 52 -1.49 14.83 12.29
CA LEU A 52 -2.21 14.03 13.28
C LEU A 52 -2.56 12.62 12.78
N PHE A 53 -3.04 12.50 11.54
CA PHE A 53 -3.51 11.24 10.95
C PHE A 53 -3.03 11.09 9.53
N SER A 54 -2.56 9.90 9.17
CA SER A 54 -2.13 9.59 7.80
C SER A 54 -2.18 8.08 7.52
N GLN A 55 -1.75 7.71 6.31
CA GLN A 55 -1.54 6.34 5.87
C GLN A 55 -0.13 6.20 5.32
N SER A 56 0.58 5.16 5.74
CA SER A 56 1.89 4.82 5.19
C SER A 56 1.92 3.40 4.61
N CYS A 57 3.05 3.00 4.05
CA CYS A 57 3.32 1.59 3.76
C CYS A 57 3.82 0.87 5.03
N GLY A 58 3.57 -0.45 5.12
CA GLY A 58 3.99 -1.24 6.28
C GLY A 58 5.50 -1.30 6.48
N LEU A 59 6.30 -1.25 5.40
CA LEU A 59 7.76 -1.30 5.49
C LEU A 59 8.35 -0.01 6.08
N PRO A 60 8.04 1.21 5.60
CA PRO A 60 8.43 2.45 6.27
C PRO A 60 7.97 2.53 7.71
N PHE A 61 6.78 2.00 8.04
CA PHE A 61 6.34 1.95 9.43
C PHE A 61 7.33 1.18 10.30
N VAL A 62 7.69 -0.04 9.90
CA VAL A 62 8.57 -0.91 10.69
C VAL A 62 10.00 -0.39 10.75
N GLU A 63 10.53 0.14 9.64
CA GLU A 63 11.93 0.61 9.58
C GLU A 63 12.12 1.98 10.23
N ASP A 64 11.16 2.92 10.09
CA ASP A 64 11.44 4.33 10.34
C ASP A 64 10.37 5.11 11.13
N LEU A 65 9.09 4.67 11.11
CA LEU A 65 7.99 5.47 11.64
C LEU A 65 7.49 5.04 13.02
N HIS A 66 7.85 3.85 13.47
CA HIS A 66 7.33 3.27 14.72
C HIS A 66 7.58 4.11 15.97
N ASP A 67 8.58 5.00 15.95
CA ASP A 67 8.86 5.95 17.07
C ASP A 67 7.99 7.23 16.99
N TYR A 68 7.41 7.54 15.85
CA TYR A 68 6.68 8.79 15.59
C TYR A 68 5.18 8.63 15.56
N VAL A 69 4.68 7.45 15.20
CA VAL A 69 3.26 7.19 15.00
C VAL A 69 2.80 5.90 15.66
N ASP A 70 1.52 5.86 16.02
CA ASP A 70 0.84 4.65 16.48
C ASP A 70 -0.16 4.18 15.41
N ILE A 71 -0.16 2.88 15.09
CA ILE A 71 -1.12 2.29 14.16
C ILE A 71 -2.49 2.19 14.83
N VAL A 72 -3.51 2.73 14.20
CA VAL A 72 -4.90 2.65 14.70
C VAL A 72 -5.73 1.62 13.94
N ALA A 73 -5.52 1.47 12.63
CA ALA A 73 -6.32 0.57 11.79
C ALA A 73 -5.62 0.26 10.47
N THR A 74 -6.25 -0.59 9.66
CA THR A 74 -6.01 -0.72 8.22
C THR A 74 -7.32 -0.74 7.46
N LEU A 75 -7.29 -0.45 6.16
CA LEU A 75 -8.47 -0.53 5.30
C LEU A 75 -8.80 -1.99 4.98
N LYS A 76 -10.09 -2.33 5.05
CA LYS A 76 -10.63 -3.60 4.55
C LYS A 76 -11.09 -3.40 3.10
N TRP A 77 -10.35 -3.95 2.16
CA TRP A 77 -10.62 -3.83 0.73
C TRP A 77 -11.65 -4.85 0.28
N THR A 78 -12.68 -4.40 -0.42
CA THR A 78 -13.80 -5.22 -0.92
C THR A 78 -13.30 -6.32 -1.85
N GLY A 79 -13.55 -7.59 -1.48
CA GLY A 79 -13.16 -8.76 -2.25
C GLY A 79 -11.65 -9.06 -2.28
N ILE A 80 -10.85 -8.33 -1.51
CA ILE A 80 -9.38 -8.45 -1.47
C ILE A 80 -8.88 -8.83 -0.07
N SER A 81 -9.29 -8.07 0.97
CA SER A 81 -8.83 -8.30 2.34
C SER A 81 -9.59 -9.43 3.01
N ASP A 82 -8.90 -10.17 3.88
CA ASP A 82 -9.55 -11.05 4.86
C ASP A 82 -10.20 -10.24 6.01
N GLU A 83 -10.82 -10.93 6.96
CA GLU A 83 -11.50 -10.31 8.09
C GLU A 83 -10.54 -9.55 9.03
N ARG A 84 -9.25 -9.82 8.98
CA ARG A 84 -8.21 -9.12 9.74
C ARG A 84 -7.64 -7.91 9.00
N GLY A 85 -8.11 -7.60 7.79
CA GLY A 85 -7.55 -6.54 6.96
C GLY A 85 -6.22 -6.90 6.29
N TRP A 86 -5.90 -8.20 6.18
CA TRP A 86 -4.70 -8.68 5.51
C TRP A 86 -5.01 -8.97 4.05
N TYR A 87 -3.99 -8.84 3.18
CA TYR A 87 -4.12 -9.08 1.75
C TYR A 87 -2.86 -9.71 1.14
N ARG A 88 -2.93 -10.01 -0.16
CA ARG A 88 -1.77 -10.39 -0.99
C ARG A 88 -1.65 -9.39 -2.12
N THR A 89 -0.42 -8.97 -2.45
CA THR A 89 -0.18 -8.21 -3.68
C THR A 89 -0.45 -9.08 -4.89
N VAL A 90 -0.77 -8.46 -6.03
CA VAL A 90 -0.87 -9.14 -7.32
C VAL A 90 0.45 -8.96 -8.08
N ILE A 91 0.99 -10.06 -8.63
CA ILE A 91 2.16 -10.00 -9.50
C ILE A 91 1.67 -10.15 -10.93
N VAL A 92 1.94 -9.13 -11.74
CA VAL A 92 1.45 -9.04 -13.12
C VAL A 92 2.62 -9.01 -14.10
N ALA A 93 2.41 -9.63 -15.26
CA ALA A 93 3.33 -9.57 -16.40
C ALA A 93 2.58 -9.23 -17.67
N ARG A 94 3.29 -8.75 -18.69
CA ARG A 94 2.72 -8.52 -20.02
C ARG A 94 2.28 -9.85 -20.64
N GLU A 95 1.03 -9.94 -21.10
CA GLU A 95 0.48 -11.18 -21.70
C GLU A 95 1.25 -11.65 -22.92
N GLU A 96 1.80 -10.71 -23.71
CA GLU A 96 2.58 -11.03 -24.91
C GLU A 96 3.85 -11.83 -24.64
N LEU A 97 4.34 -11.85 -23.37
CA LEU A 97 5.50 -12.66 -22.96
C LEU A 97 5.17 -14.15 -22.85
N GLY A 98 3.88 -14.51 -22.85
CA GLY A 98 3.43 -15.89 -22.80
C GLY A 98 3.62 -16.58 -21.44
N VAL A 99 4.11 -15.87 -20.40
CA VAL A 99 4.31 -16.44 -19.06
C VAL A 99 2.98 -16.60 -18.33
N ALA A 100 2.79 -17.71 -17.66
CA ALA A 100 1.60 -18.04 -16.91
C ALA A 100 1.83 -18.09 -15.38
N SER A 101 3.07 -18.16 -14.95
CA SER A 101 3.46 -18.27 -13.55
C SER A 101 4.76 -17.52 -13.24
N LEU A 102 4.97 -17.22 -11.97
CA LEU A 102 6.19 -16.54 -11.50
C LEU A 102 7.45 -17.39 -11.74
N SER A 103 7.34 -18.72 -11.85
CA SER A 103 8.46 -19.59 -12.16
C SER A 103 8.98 -19.49 -13.60
N GLU A 104 8.33 -18.71 -14.45
CA GLU A 104 8.67 -18.55 -15.85
C GLU A 104 9.32 -17.19 -16.16
N VAL A 105 9.54 -16.31 -15.15
CA VAL A 105 10.10 -14.97 -15.36
C VAL A 105 11.64 -14.92 -15.32
N GLY A 106 12.30 -16.09 -15.38
CA GLY A 106 13.77 -16.16 -15.40
C GLY A 106 14.37 -15.31 -16.50
N GLY A 107 15.37 -14.48 -16.16
CA GLY A 107 16.03 -13.56 -17.10
C GLY A 107 15.19 -12.34 -17.53
N MET A 108 14.01 -12.12 -16.96
CA MET A 108 13.15 -10.97 -17.26
C MET A 108 13.45 -9.77 -16.37
N GLN A 109 13.00 -8.58 -16.81
CA GLN A 109 13.22 -7.30 -16.14
C GLN A 109 12.06 -6.97 -15.19
N PRO A 110 12.25 -7.02 -13.85
CA PRO A 110 11.25 -6.56 -12.90
C PRO A 110 11.25 -5.03 -12.76
N VAL A 111 10.06 -4.45 -12.50
CA VAL A 111 9.95 -3.10 -12.00
C VAL A 111 9.37 -3.12 -10.58
N ILE A 112 9.97 -2.33 -9.69
CA ILE A 112 9.50 -2.08 -8.34
C ILE A 112 9.05 -0.61 -8.21
N THR A 113 8.29 -0.30 -7.18
CA THR A 113 7.97 1.11 -6.89
C THR A 113 9.20 1.85 -6.39
N ASN A 114 9.75 1.40 -5.27
CA ASN A 114 11.04 1.79 -4.69
C ASN A 114 11.47 0.72 -3.68
N GLN A 115 12.67 0.82 -3.15
CA GLN A 115 13.26 -0.18 -2.24
C GLN A 115 12.68 -0.15 -0.83
N GLN A 116 11.92 0.87 -0.46
CA GLN A 116 11.21 1.00 0.83
C GLN A 116 9.75 0.54 0.73
N SER A 117 9.35 -0.08 -0.37
CA SER A 117 7.97 -0.55 -0.57
C SER A 117 7.76 -1.99 -0.14
N LEU A 118 6.81 -2.21 0.78
CA LEU A 118 6.36 -3.56 1.12
C LEU A 118 5.68 -4.24 -0.08
N SER A 119 4.77 -3.55 -0.76
CA SER A 119 4.00 -4.11 -1.87
C SER A 119 4.77 -4.21 -3.18
N GLY A 120 5.62 -3.22 -3.49
CA GLY A 120 6.30 -3.15 -4.78
C GLY A 120 7.63 -3.91 -4.82
N TRP A 121 8.43 -3.85 -3.76
CA TRP A 121 9.75 -4.48 -3.67
C TRP A 121 9.73 -5.74 -2.82
N CYS A 122 9.38 -5.62 -1.55
CA CYS A 122 9.50 -6.72 -0.59
C CYS A 122 8.61 -7.91 -0.99
N SER A 123 7.35 -7.66 -1.33
CA SER A 123 6.43 -8.72 -1.74
C SER A 123 6.87 -9.44 -3.01
N LEU A 124 7.47 -8.73 -3.96
CA LEU A 124 8.04 -9.34 -5.16
C LEU A 124 9.21 -10.25 -4.81
N GLY A 125 10.17 -9.73 -4.03
CA GLY A 125 11.35 -10.50 -3.62
C GLY A 125 10.98 -11.75 -2.81
N VAL A 126 10.00 -11.65 -1.90
CA VAL A 126 9.47 -12.81 -1.14
C VAL A 126 8.85 -13.84 -2.08
N ALA A 127 8.00 -13.42 -3.02
CA ALA A 127 7.36 -14.34 -3.95
C ALA A 127 8.38 -15.06 -4.86
N LEU A 128 9.42 -14.36 -5.29
CA LEU A 128 10.54 -14.97 -6.02
C LEU A 128 11.32 -15.94 -5.12
N SER A 129 11.58 -15.58 -3.86
CA SER A 129 12.19 -16.49 -2.87
C SER A 129 11.37 -17.76 -2.65
N ASP A 130 10.04 -17.67 -2.65
CA ASP A 130 9.12 -18.81 -2.45
C ASP A 130 9.21 -19.85 -3.57
N ILE A 131 9.60 -19.46 -4.77
CA ILE A 131 9.85 -20.37 -5.91
C ILE A 131 11.32 -20.83 -6.00
N GLY A 132 12.16 -20.50 -5.01
CA GLY A 132 13.57 -20.88 -4.96
C GLY A 132 14.49 -20.04 -5.85
N ALA A 133 14.05 -18.85 -6.29
CA ALA A 133 14.89 -17.94 -7.05
C ALA A 133 16.02 -17.37 -6.19
N ASP A 134 17.17 -17.13 -6.81
CA ASP A 134 18.31 -16.39 -6.27
C ASP A 134 18.46 -15.01 -6.96
N ALA A 135 19.48 -14.25 -6.57
CA ALA A 135 19.72 -12.91 -7.10
C ALA A 135 20.08 -12.86 -8.59
N SER A 136 20.40 -14.01 -9.22
CA SER A 136 20.69 -14.12 -10.64
C SER A 136 19.48 -14.52 -11.49
N TYR A 137 18.36 -14.88 -10.84
CA TYR A 137 17.19 -15.42 -11.52
C TYR A 137 16.51 -14.42 -12.45
N VAL A 138 16.46 -13.15 -12.07
CA VAL A 138 15.89 -12.06 -12.86
C VAL A 138 16.94 -10.99 -13.14
N LEU A 139 16.68 -10.13 -14.12
CA LEU A 139 17.53 -8.96 -14.36
C LEU A 139 17.45 -7.97 -13.18
N PRO A 140 18.45 -7.10 -12.99
CA PRO A 140 18.39 -6.07 -11.96
C PRO A 140 17.14 -5.19 -12.12
N PHE A 141 16.37 -4.99 -11.05
CA PHE A 141 15.14 -4.22 -11.10
C PHE A 141 15.34 -2.75 -11.52
N VAL A 142 14.29 -2.17 -12.11
CA VAL A 142 14.16 -0.73 -12.33
C VAL A 142 13.14 -0.15 -11.33
N GLU A 143 13.28 1.13 -10.98
CA GLU A 143 12.38 1.82 -10.05
C GLU A 143 11.44 2.76 -10.78
N SER A 144 10.16 2.77 -10.38
CA SER A 144 9.10 3.58 -10.98
C SER A 144 8.54 4.67 -10.06
N GLU A 145 8.77 4.53 -8.75
CA GLU A 145 8.26 5.40 -7.68
C GLU A 145 6.73 5.39 -7.51
N GLY A 146 6.03 4.40 -8.02
CA GLY A 146 4.59 4.25 -7.79
C GLY A 146 3.93 3.16 -8.62
N HIS A 147 2.90 2.51 -8.08
CA HIS A 147 2.25 1.38 -8.75
C HIS A 147 1.65 1.71 -10.11
N ALA A 148 1.02 2.89 -10.27
CA ALA A 148 0.52 3.32 -11.58
C ALA A 148 1.65 3.51 -12.59
N LYS A 149 2.80 4.06 -12.14
CA LYS A 149 4.00 4.17 -12.98
C LYS A 149 4.62 2.81 -13.27
N SER A 150 4.61 1.85 -12.31
CA SER A 150 5.05 0.47 -12.58
C SER A 150 4.23 -0.15 -13.72
N LEU A 151 2.91 -0.02 -13.68
CA LEU A 151 2.05 -0.50 -14.77
C LEU A 151 2.33 0.23 -16.09
N GLN A 152 2.58 1.54 -16.05
CA GLN A 152 3.00 2.28 -17.25
C GLN A 152 4.32 1.75 -17.83
N PHE A 153 5.30 1.38 -16.97
CA PHE A 153 6.55 0.77 -17.44
C PHE A 153 6.30 -0.56 -18.16
N LEU A 154 5.32 -1.35 -17.71
CA LEU A 154 4.92 -2.58 -18.40
C LEU A 154 4.28 -2.24 -19.77
N GLN A 155 3.37 -1.27 -19.82
CA GLN A 155 2.75 -0.83 -21.08
C GLN A 155 3.78 -0.30 -22.08
N ASP A 156 4.78 0.45 -21.59
CA ASP A 156 5.86 1.02 -22.39
C ASP A 156 6.96 0.00 -22.74
N LYS A 157 6.83 -1.26 -22.31
CA LYS A 157 7.83 -2.34 -22.50
C LYS A 157 9.20 -2.04 -21.90
N ARG A 158 9.24 -1.21 -20.85
CA ARG A 158 10.45 -0.86 -20.09
C ARG A 158 10.74 -1.86 -18.97
N ALA A 159 9.79 -2.72 -18.67
CA ALA A 159 9.90 -3.83 -17.76
C ALA A 159 8.92 -4.94 -18.19
N ASP A 160 9.07 -6.12 -17.61
CA ASP A 160 8.32 -7.30 -18.00
C ASP A 160 7.24 -7.68 -16.97
N PHE A 161 7.51 -7.49 -15.68
CA PHE A 161 6.58 -7.83 -14.60
C PHE A 161 6.76 -6.94 -13.37
N ALA A 162 5.75 -6.90 -12.50
CA ALA A 162 5.73 -6.08 -11.30
C ALA A 162 4.85 -6.69 -10.21
N SER A 163 5.15 -6.39 -8.94
CA SER A 163 4.22 -6.59 -7.82
C SER A 163 3.48 -5.29 -7.54
N ILE A 164 2.15 -5.38 -7.53
CA ILE A 164 1.24 -4.24 -7.41
C ILE A 164 0.39 -4.40 -6.15
N ASP A 165 0.21 -3.32 -5.40
CA ASP A 165 -0.77 -3.25 -4.33
C ASP A 165 -2.17 -3.57 -4.87
N PRO A 166 -2.92 -4.51 -4.26
CA PRO A 166 -4.14 -5.02 -4.86
C PRO A 166 -5.28 -3.99 -4.85
N GLY A 167 -5.34 -3.09 -3.85
CA GLY A 167 -6.31 -2.00 -3.83
C GLY A 167 -6.04 -0.99 -4.95
N THR A 168 -4.77 -0.64 -5.15
CA THR A 168 -4.34 0.19 -6.29
C THR A 168 -4.66 -0.48 -7.62
N PHE A 169 -4.40 -1.78 -7.75
CA PHE A 169 -4.69 -2.52 -8.98
C PHE A 169 -6.19 -2.52 -9.30
N GLN A 170 -7.05 -2.78 -8.31
CA GLN A 170 -8.50 -2.73 -8.45
C GLN A 170 -8.99 -1.34 -8.89
N LEU A 171 -8.48 -0.27 -8.29
CA LEU A 171 -8.82 1.10 -8.68
C LEU A 171 -8.40 1.41 -10.11
N LEU A 172 -7.19 0.99 -10.51
CA LEU A 172 -6.69 1.22 -11.87
C LEU A 172 -7.43 0.37 -12.92
N GLN A 173 -7.84 -0.86 -12.58
CA GLN A 173 -8.70 -1.65 -13.46
C GLN A 173 -10.04 -0.96 -13.72
N ARG A 174 -10.62 -0.33 -12.69
CA ARG A 174 -11.90 0.36 -12.78
C ARG A 174 -11.81 1.69 -13.54
N HIS A 175 -10.81 2.50 -13.22
CA HIS A 175 -10.76 3.90 -13.66
C HIS A 175 -9.76 4.18 -14.79
N ARG A 176 -8.72 3.35 -14.93
CA ARG A 176 -7.67 3.49 -15.95
C ARG A 176 -7.36 2.16 -16.61
N PRO A 177 -8.35 1.49 -17.24
CA PRO A 177 -8.19 0.13 -17.76
C PRO A 177 -7.06 0.00 -18.79
N ALA A 178 -6.66 1.07 -19.46
CA ALA A 178 -5.51 1.06 -20.37
C ALA A 178 -4.19 0.70 -19.68
N LEU A 179 -4.05 0.97 -18.37
CA LEU A 179 -2.86 0.59 -17.61
C LEU A 179 -2.81 -0.89 -17.24
N THR A 180 -3.96 -1.56 -17.25
CA THR A 180 -4.06 -2.98 -16.85
C THR A 180 -4.40 -3.92 -18.00
N SER A 181 -4.79 -3.38 -19.16
CA SER A 181 -5.06 -4.16 -20.37
C SER A 181 -3.81 -4.87 -20.88
N GLY A 182 -3.95 -6.11 -21.35
CA GLY A 182 -2.81 -6.91 -21.84
C GLY A 182 -1.83 -7.33 -20.74
N LEU A 183 -2.24 -7.23 -19.46
CA LEU A 183 -1.49 -7.75 -18.33
C LEU A 183 -2.19 -8.98 -17.75
N ARG A 184 -1.40 -9.98 -17.39
CA ARG A 184 -1.86 -11.21 -16.73
C ARG A 184 -1.34 -11.26 -15.30
N VAL A 185 -2.18 -11.69 -14.35
CA VAL A 185 -1.71 -12.07 -13.01
C VAL A 185 -1.00 -13.42 -13.11
N ILE A 186 0.28 -13.44 -12.73
CA ILE A 186 1.16 -14.62 -12.78
C ILE A 186 1.52 -15.14 -11.38
N GLY A 187 1.07 -14.48 -10.32
CA GLY A 187 1.30 -14.88 -8.94
C GLY A 187 0.84 -13.83 -7.95
N HIS A 188 1.10 -14.12 -6.68
CA HIS A 188 0.75 -13.25 -5.57
C HIS A 188 1.94 -13.14 -4.60
N GLY A 189 2.04 -12.02 -3.93
CA GLY A 189 2.99 -11.82 -2.83
C GLY A 189 2.57 -12.55 -1.55
N PRO A 190 3.33 -12.39 -0.46
CA PRO A 190 3.00 -12.96 0.84
C PRO A 190 1.70 -12.38 1.38
N HIS A 191 1.06 -13.10 2.31
CA HIS A 191 -0.09 -12.61 3.04
C HIS A 191 0.39 -11.68 4.16
N VAL A 192 0.01 -10.42 4.10
CA VAL A 192 0.51 -9.34 4.96
C VAL A 192 -0.63 -8.39 5.36
N PRO A 193 -0.51 -7.69 6.50
CA PRO A 193 -1.45 -6.63 6.82
C PRO A 193 -1.42 -5.55 5.72
N ALA A 194 -2.57 -5.00 5.40
CA ALA A 194 -2.67 -3.91 4.45
C ALA A 194 -2.01 -2.63 5.00
N THR A 195 -1.98 -1.57 4.21
CA THR A 195 -1.30 -0.32 4.56
C THR A 195 -1.85 0.29 5.86
N PRO A 196 -0.98 0.59 6.85
CA PRO A 196 -1.40 1.09 8.14
C PRO A 196 -1.98 2.50 8.06
N LEU A 197 -3.13 2.69 8.71
CA LEU A 197 -3.63 3.99 9.14
C LEU A 197 -3.04 4.30 10.51
N HIS A 198 -2.45 5.46 10.67
CA HIS A 198 -1.73 5.81 11.89
C HIS A 198 -2.02 7.24 12.34
N VAL A 199 -1.82 7.48 13.62
CA VAL A 199 -1.88 8.79 14.27
C VAL A 199 -0.51 9.17 14.79
N SER A 200 -0.22 10.50 14.83
CA SER A 200 0.98 10.99 15.50
C SER A 200 0.99 10.57 16.98
N LYS A 201 2.16 10.29 17.53
CA LYS A 201 2.32 10.07 18.99
C LYS A 201 2.12 11.36 19.77
N VAL A 202 2.32 12.52 19.15
CA VAL A 202 2.03 13.84 19.72
C VAL A 202 0.56 14.18 19.45
N ARG A 203 -0.33 13.68 20.29
CA ARG A 203 -1.78 13.89 20.21
C ARG A 203 -2.36 14.28 21.57
N THR A 204 -3.48 14.96 21.57
CA THR A 204 -4.21 15.36 22.80
C THR A 204 -5.10 14.25 23.31
N ALA A 205 -5.85 13.61 22.41
CA ALA A 205 -6.77 12.53 22.77
C ALA A 205 -6.00 11.21 23.01
N GLU A 206 -6.57 10.36 23.89
CA GLU A 206 -6.02 9.03 24.15
C GLU A 206 -6.09 8.13 22.91
N PHE A 207 -5.11 7.24 22.76
CA PHE A 207 -5.01 6.31 21.63
C PHE A 207 -6.28 5.51 21.39
N ALA A 208 -6.87 4.90 22.44
CA ALA A 208 -8.08 4.08 22.31
C ALA A 208 -9.29 4.88 21.81
N VAL A 209 -9.38 6.16 22.19
CA VAL A 209 -10.42 7.07 21.73
C VAL A 209 -10.26 7.38 20.25
N LEU A 210 -9.03 7.68 19.80
CA LEU A 210 -8.75 7.93 18.38
C LEU A 210 -8.95 6.69 17.52
N GLN A 211 -8.52 5.52 18.00
CA GLN A 211 -8.76 4.24 17.31
C GLN A 211 -10.26 3.98 17.15
N GLY A 212 -11.04 4.14 18.23
CA GLY A 212 -12.49 3.99 18.18
C GLY A 212 -13.14 4.97 17.22
N ALA A 213 -12.68 6.23 17.21
CA ALA A 213 -13.17 7.27 16.30
C ALA A 213 -12.88 6.93 14.82
N VAL A 214 -11.70 6.41 14.49
CA VAL A 214 -11.36 5.97 13.14
C VAL A 214 -12.30 4.84 12.69
N LEU A 215 -12.45 3.80 13.50
CA LEU A 215 -13.30 2.64 13.16
C LEU A 215 -14.77 3.06 13.01
N GLU A 216 -15.25 3.95 13.88
CA GLU A 216 -16.61 4.48 13.81
C GLU A 216 -16.83 5.27 12.51
N VAL A 217 -15.93 6.19 12.14
CA VAL A 217 -16.04 6.97 10.89
C VAL A 217 -16.09 6.03 9.68
N PHE A 218 -15.22 5.02 9.63
CA PHE A 218 -15.21 4.06 8.51
C PHE A 218 -16.44 3.12 8.51
N SER A 219 -17.24 3.08 9.56
CA SER A 219 -18.49 2.30 9.62
C SER A 219 -19.74 3.12 9.31
N ARG A 220 -19.66 4.46 9.24
CA ARG A 220 -20.80 5.36 9.07
C ARG A 220 -21.63 5.06 7.82
N PRO A 221 -22.96 4.90 7.93
CA PRO A 221 -23.83 4.65 6.77
C PRO A 221 -23.78 5.77 5.73
N GLU A 222 -23.66 7.03 6.14
CA GLU A 222 -23.59 8.19 5.25
C GLU A 222 -22.31 8.22 4.39
N LEU A 223 -21.26 7.48 4.77
CA LEU A 223 -20.02 7.32 4.00
C LEU A 223 -20.00 6.03 3.17
N ALA A 224 -21.08 5.25 3.14
CA ALA A 224 -21.14 3.98 2.41
C ALA A 224 -20.85 4.15 0.92
N SER A 225 -21.41 5.18 0.28
CA SER A 225 -21.14 5.47 -1.13
C SER A 225 -19.67 5.83 -1.37
N ALA A 226 -19.08 6.65 -0.49
CA ALA A 226 -17.67 7.03 -0.61
C ALA A 226 -16.73 5.81 -0.43
N ARG A 227 -17.06 4.90 0.52
CA ARG A 227 -16.31 3.66 0.67
C ARG A 227 -16.41 2.77 -0.56
N ALA A 228 -17.61 2.56 -1.10
CA ALA A 228 -17.84 1.75 -2.28
C ALA A 228 -17.11 2.29 -3.52
N ASP A 229 -17.05 3.60 -3.67
CA ASP A 229 -16.34 4.27 -4.76
C ASP A 229 -14.83 4.01 -4.68
N ILE A 230 -14.25 4.07 -3.48
CA ILE A 230 -12.83 3.71 -3.25
C ILE A 230 -12.60 2.19 -3.32
N GLY A 231 -13.63 1.37 -3.09
CA GLY A 231 -13.54 -0.09 -3.08
C GLY A 231 -13.15 -0.67 -1.72
N ILE A 232 -13.62 -0.07 -0.62
CA ILE A 232 -13.38 -0.53 0.75
C ILE A 232 -14.69 -0.81 1.49
N ASP A 233 -14.70 -1.86 2.32
CA ASP A 233 -15.83 -2.22 3.19
C ASP A 233 -15.79 -1.44 4.52
N GLY A 234 -14.63 -0.93 4.92
CA GLY A 234 -14.42 -0.24 6.18
C GLY A 234 -12.96 -0.24 6.61
N ALA A 235 -12.74 -0.22 7.93
CA ALA A 235 -11.43 -0.34 8.55
C ALA A 235 -11.45 -1.40 9.66
N VAL A 236 -10.30 -2.01 9.92
CA VAL A 236 -10.08 -3.02 10.97
C VAL A 236 -9.01 -2.51 11.92
N ALA A 237 -9.24 -2.64 13.23
CA ALA A 237 -8.25 -2.29 14.25
C ALA A 237 -6.94 -3.07 14.03
N MET A 238 -5.83 -2.37 14.16
CA MET A 238 -4.49 -2.93 14.01
C MET A 238 -3.58 -2.47 15.15
N SER A 239 -2.53 -3.22 15.34
CA SER A 239 -1.47 -2.94 16.30
C SER A 239 -0.09 -3.07 15.66
N PRO A 240 0.99 -2.54 16.24
CA PRO A 240 2.36 -2.75 15.75
C PRO A 240 2.74 -4.23 15.65
N SER A 241 2.20 -5.11 16.50
CA SER A 241 2.49 -6.56 16.48
C SER A 241 2.01 -7.24 15.19
N ASP A 242 0.97 -6.73 14.53
CA ASP A 242 0.49 -7.27 13.26
C ASP A 242 1.52 -7.12 12.14
N TYR A 243 2.41 -6.12 12.25
CA TYR A 243 3.48 -5.83 11.28
C TYR A 243 4.82 -6.48 11.65
N SER A 244 4.91 -7.23 12.75
CA SER A 244 6.17 -7.83 13.27
C SER A 244 6.78 -8.89 12.33
N LEU A 245 6.02 -9.43 11.38
CA LEU A 245 6.53 -10.36 10.37
C LEU A 245 7.40 -9.67 9.29
N ILE A 246 7.26 -8.36 9.09
CA ILE A 246 7.88 -7.64 7.96
C ILE A 246 9.41 -7.74 7.95
N PRO A 247 10.17 -7.61 9.06
CA PRO A 247 11.63 -7.75 9.03
C PRO A 247 12.09 -9.11 8.48
N GLY A 248 11.40 -10.20 8.79
CA GLY A 248 11.68 -11.52 8.23
C GLY A 248 11.42 -11.59 6.72
N LEU A 249 10.37 -10.92 6.24
CA LEU A 249 10.07 -10.81 4.80
C LEU A 249 11.13 -9.98 4.07
N VAL A 250 11.60 -8.88 4.68
CA VAL A 250 12.67 -8.03 4.13
C VAL A 250 13.95 -8.83 3.93
N ALA A 251 14.37 -9.64 4.93
CA ALA A 251 15.55 -10.47 4.82
C ALA A 251 15.46 -11.46 3.63
N ARG A 252 14.30 -12.07 3.44
CA ARG A 252 14.03 -12.98 2.31
C ARG A 252 14.04 -12.25 0.97
N ALA A 253 13.37 -11.10 0.89
CA ALA A 253 13.32 -10.27 -0.31
C ALA A 253 14.72 -9.80 -0.72
N HIS A 254 15.54 -9.36 0.24
CA HIS A 254 16.89 -8.88 0.01
C HIS A 254 17.82 -9.96 -0.56
N ALA A 255 17.60 -11.23 -0.22
CA ALA A 255 18.38 -12.34 -0.77
C ALA A 255 18.18 -12.53 -2.28
N VAL A 256 17.03 -12.13 -2.83
CA VAL A 256 16.68 -12.27 -4.26
C VAL A 256 16.75 -10.94 -5.00
N LEU A 257 16.27 -9.87 -4.40
CA LEU A 257 16.28 -8.50 -4.93
C LEU A 257 17.06 -7.59 -3.99
N PRO A 258 18.40 -7.64 -3.99
CA PRO A 258 19.22 -6.88 -3.06
C PRO A 258 19.01 -5.38 -3.24
N ARG A 259 18.80 -4.67 -2.12
CA ARG A 259 18.77 -3.19 -2.09
C ARG A 259 20.15 -2.65 -2.48
N ARG A 260 20.16 -1.54 -3.21
CA ARG A 260 21.37 -0.86 -3.70
C ARG A 260 21.71 0.32 -2.79
#